data_bb82f6676e8f5fa3efa8dcb1c73be32d
#
_entry.id   bb82f6676e8f5fa3efa8dcb1c73be32d
#
_cell.length_a   1.000
_cell.length_b   1.000
_cell.length_c   1.000
_cell.angle_alpha   90.00
_cell.angle_beta   90.00
_cell.angle_gamma   90.00
#
_symmetry.space_group_name_H-M   'P 1'
#
loop_
_entity.id
_entity.type
_entity.pdbx_description
1 polymer ?
#
loop_
_entity_poly.entity_id
_entity_poly.type
_entity_poly.pdbx_seq_one_letter_code
_entity_poly.pdbx_strand_id
1 'polypeptide(L)'
;MVRIRDIDRSLAFYSLLGMKELRRKEVREGRYTLVFIGFADNENGQAEIELTYNWDQETDYDVGTGFGRFAIGVPDVAALVEAVRIGGGKVTREAGPLKFGTIIIAFVEDPDGYKIELIEKK
;
A
#
# COMPACT_ATOMS: atom_id res chain seq x y z
N MET A 1 8.88 -6.06 -0.09
CA MET A 1 9.44 -4.82 0.51
C MET A 1 9.38 -3.69 -0.51
N VAL A 2 9.04 -2.50 -0.07
CA VAL A 2 9.14 -1.28 -0.90
C VAL A 2 9.82 -0.18 -0.11
N ARG A 3 10.53 0.70 -0.83
CA ARG A 3 11.21 1.84 -0.23
C ARG A 3 10.29 3.05 -0.23
N ILE A 4 10.23 3.74 0.92
CA ILE A 4 9.34 4.87 1.12
C ILE A 4 10.12 6.12 1.55
N ARG A 5 9.57 7.30 1.24
CA ARG A 5 10.18 8.59 1.57
C ARG A 5 9.75 9.15 2.93
N ASP A 6 8.59 8.74 3.42
CA ASP A 6 8.01 9.31 4.63
C ASP A 6 7.13 8.26 5.31
N ILE A 7 7.53 7.85 6.52
CA ILE A 7 6.83 6.79 7.25
C ILE A 7 5.39 7.19 7.57
N ASP A 8 5.19 8.38 8.11
CA ASP A 8 3.83 8.79 8.54
C ASP A 8 2.90 8.94 7.35
N ARG A 9 3.41 9.46 6.24
CA ARG A 9 2.64 9.60 5.00
C ARG A 9 2.21 8.23 4.47
N SER A 10 3.12 7.28 4.45
CA SER A 10 2.82 5.93 3.98
C SER A 10 1.83 5.23 4.92
N LEU A 11 2.02 5.32 6.23
CA LEU A 11 1.10 4.71 7.20
C LEU A 11 -0.30 5.31 7.08
N ALA A 12 -0.41 6.62 6.89
CA ALA A 12 -1.70 7.27 6.70
C ALA A 12 -2.41 6.72 5.46
N PHE A 13 -1.69 6.55 4.36
CA PHE A 13 -2.26 5.99 3.14
C PHE A 13 -2.74 4.55 3.35
N TYR A 14 -1.87 3.68 3.86
CA TYR A 14 -2.21 2.26 4.02
C TYR A 14 -3.31 2.04 5.06
N SER A 15 -3.46 2.97 6.02
CA SER A 15 -4.59 2.91 6.95
C SER A 15 -5.94 3.07 6.24
N LEU A 16 -5.98 3.82 5.13
CA LEU A 16 -7.19 3.96 4.32
C LEU A 16 -7.62 2.62 3.72
N LEU A 17 -6.67 1.72 3.49
CA LEU A 17 -6.93 0.38 2.98
C LEU A 17 -7.23 -0.64 4.08
N GLY A 18 -7.18 -0.22 5.35
CA GLY A 18 -7.42 -1.08 6.50
C GLY A 18 -6.17 -1.72 7.09
N MET A 19 -5.00 -1.32 6.63
CA MET A 19 -3.73 -1.86 7.14
C MET A 19 -3.20 -0.99 8.28
N LYS A 20 -2.41 -1.60 9.16
CA LYS A 20 -1.79 -0.88 10.27
C LYS A 20 -0.35 -1.35 10.48
N GLU A 21 0.40 -0.55 11.22
CA GLU A 21 1.75 -0.94 11.65
C GLU A 21 1.66 -2.12 12.61
N LEU A 22 2.39 -3.19 12.30
CA LEU A 22 2.46 -4.38 13.14
C LEU A 22 3.69 -4.35 14.04
N ARG A 23 4.82 -3.89 13.51
CA ARG A 23 6.06 -3.73 14.26
C ARG A 23 7.01 -2.83 13.47
N ARG A 24 8.04 -2.35 14.17
CA ARG A 24 9.02 -1.42 13.60
C ARG A 24 10.40 -1.77 14.13
N LYS A 25 11.40 -1.61 13.29
CA LYS A 25 12.79 -1.82 13.68
C LYS A 25 13.67 -0.72 13.12
N GLU A 26 14.39 -0.02 14.00
CA GLU A 26 15.43 0.93 13.59
C GLU A 26 16.77 0.22 13.52
N VAL A 27 17.49 0.43 12.43
CA VAL A 27 18.83 -0.14 12.22
C VAL A 27 19.81 1.03 12.09
N ARG A 28 20.39 1.44 13.22
CA ARG A 28 21.23 2.64 13.28
C ARG A 28 22.50 2.53 12.43
N GLU A 29 23.15 1.39 12.46
CA GLU A 29 24.37 1.16 11.68
C GLU A 29 24.12 1.28 10.18
N GLY A 30 22.96 0.84 9.72
CA GLY A 30 22.54 0.92 8.31
C GLY A 30 21.82 2.21 7.97
N ARG A 31 21.43 3.00 8.98
CA ARG A 31 20.71 4.25 8.84
C ARG A 31 19.39 4.06 8.07
N TYR A 32 18.59 3.11 8.53
CA TYR A 32 17.26 2.87 7.96
C TYR A 32 16.30 2.34 9.03
N THR A 33 15.01 2.48 8.74
CA THR A 33 13.93 1.96 9.58
C THR A 33 13.07 1.03 8.76
N LEU A 34 12.71 -0.12 9.31
CA LEU A 34 11.77 -1.07 8.72
C LEU A 34 10.44 -0.96 9.45
N VAL A 35 9.35 -0.81 8.70
CA VAL A 35 8.00 -0.77 9.24
C VAL A 35 7.20 -1.87 8.54
N PHE A 36 6.69 -2.82 9.31
CA PHE A 36 5.90 -3.94 8.76
C PHE A 36 4.43 -3.62 8.96
N ILE A 37 3.66 -3.64 7.88
CA ILE A 37 2.22 -3.35 7.91
C ILE A 37 1.41 -4.55 7.47
N GLY A 38 0.20 -4.65 7.98
CA GLY A 38 -0.71 -5.74 7.66
C GLY A 38 -2.10 -5.48 8.22
N PHE A 39 -2.96 -6.49 8.11
CA PHE A 39 -4.34 -6.39 8.58
C PHE A 39 -4.49 -6.94 9.99
N ALA A 40 -5.27 -6.27 10.81
CA ALA A 40 -5.49 -6.60 12.23
C ALA A 40 -4.13 -6.83 12.92
N ASP A 41 -3.99 -7.84 13.74
CA ASP A 41 -2.73 -8.17 14.41
C ASP A 41 -1.96 -9.27 13.69
N ASN A 42 -2.43 -9.62 12.50
CA ASN A 42 -1.86 -10.67 11.65
C ASN A 42 -1.71 -12.02 12.36
N GLU A 43 -2.69 -12.38 13.17
CA GLU A 43 -2.68 -13.62 13.94
C GLU A 43 -2.70 -14.87 13.05
N ASN A 44 -3.23 -14.74 11.83
CA ASN A 44 -3.36 -15.86 10.89
C ASN A 44 -2.15 -16.00 9.96
N GLY A 45 -1.10 -15.20 10.16
CA GLY A 45 0.11 -15.31 9.35
C GLY A 45 -0.06 -14.92 7.89
N GLN A 46 -0.88 -13.93 7.60
CA GLN A 46 -1.03 -13.39 6.25
C GLN A 46 0.24 -12.66 5.83
N ALA A 47 0.39 -12.44 4.53
CA ALA A 47 1.52 -11.67 4.01
C ALA A 47 1.49 -10.24 4.55
N GLU A 48 2.67 -9.72 4.81
CA GLU A 48 2.87 -8.34 5.28
C GLU A 48 3.63 -7.56 4.22
N ILE A 49 3.50 -6.24 4.26
CA ILE A 49 4.34 -5.36 3.45
C ILE A 49 5.40 -4.77 4.36
N GLU A 50 6.67 -4.92 3.96
CA GLU A 50 7.78 -4.28 4.64
C GLU A 50 8.05 -2.95 3.96
N LEU A 51 7.92 -1.86 4.71
CA LEU A 51 8.25 -0.51 4.24
C LEU A 51 9.64 -0.17 4.73
N THR A 52 10.55 0.16 3.81
CA THR A 52 11.92 0.54 4.17
C THR A 52 12.09 2.04 4.01
N TYR A 53 12.42 2.70 5.11
CA TYR A 53 12.71 4.13 5.13
C TYR A 53 14.23 4.31 5.31
N ASN A 54 14.90 4.81 4.28
CA ASN A 54 16.34 5.12 4.34
C ASN A 54 16.50 6.56 4.81
N TRP A 55 17.20 6.76 5.93
CA TRP A 55 17.28 8.05 6.61
C TRP A 55 17.91 9.15 5.75
N ASP A 56 18.86 8.79 4.90
CA ASP A 56 19.63 9.75 4.12
C ASP A 56 19.13 9.93 2.69
N GLN A 57 18.01 9.33 2.35
CA GLN A 57 17.43 9.45 1.02
C GLN A 57 16.84 10.85 0.82
N GLU A 58 17.36 11.60 -0.13
CA GLU A 58 16.95 13.00 -0.35
C GLU A 58 16.00 13.20 -1.52
N THR A 59 15.95 12.24 -2.45
CA THR A 59 15.12 12.33 -3.66
C THR A 59 14.07 11.23 -3.69
N ASP A 60 13.04 11.43 -4.50
CA ASP A 60 12.01 10.41 -4.71
C ASP A 60 12.63 9.17 -5.35
N TYR A 61 12.05 8.02 -5.05
CA TYR A 61 12.46 6.78 -5.67
C TYR A 61 11.89 6.68 -7.08
N ASP A 62 12.67 6.10 -7.98
CA ASP A 62 12.20 5.77 -9.32
C ASP A 62 11.65 4.35 -9.28
N VAL A 63 10.33 4.23 -9.40
CA VAL A 63 9.66 2.92 -9.41
C VAL A 63 9.97 2.16 -10.70
N GLY A 64 10.20 2.89 -11.80
CA GLY A 64 10.56 2.30 -13.08
C GLY A 64 9.42 1.51 -13.71
N THR A 65 9.77 0.70 -14.70
CA THR A 65 8.80 -0.09 -15.47
C THR A 65 8.79 -1.57 -15.06
N GLY A 66 9.70 -1.99 -14.18
CA GLY A 66 9.80 -3.38 -13.76
C GLY A 66 8.86 -3.75 -12.61
N PHE A 67 8.40 -2.75 -11.85
CA PHE A 67 7.45 -3.00 -10.78
C PHE A 67 6.03 -3.09 -11.37
N GLY A 68 5.32 -4.16 -11.07
CA GLY A 68 3.91 -4.30 -11.47
C GLY A 68 3.00 -3.66 -10.43
N ARG A 69 2.55 -4.46 -9.48
CA ARG A 69 1.62 -4.00 -8.46
C ARG A 69 1.54 -4.98 -7.30
N PHE A 70 1.08 -4.49 -6.15
CA PHE A 70 0.53 -5.35 -5.11
C PHE A 70 -0.93 -5.63 -5.44
N ALA A 71 -1.43 -6.80 -5.07
CA ALA A 71 -2.86 -7.10 -5.12
C ALA A 71 -3.35 -7.33 -3.70
N ILE A 72 -4.38 -6.61 -3.31
CA ILE A 72 -4.95 -6.68 -1.96
C ILE A 72 -6.43 -7.02 -2.06
N GLY A 73 -6.83 -8.13 -1.41
CA GLY A 73 -8.24 -8.52 -1.32
C GLY A 73 -8.94 -7.70 -0.25
N VAL A 74 -10.08 -7.10 -0.60
CA VAL A 74 -10.86 -6.23 0.29
C VAL A 74 -12.35 -6.53 0.15
N PRO A 75 -13.17 -6.28 1.18
CA PRO A 75 -14.59 -6.63 1.09
C PRO A 75 -15.41 -5.71 0.19
N ASP A 76 -15.03 -4.44 0.04
CA ASP A 76 -15.81 -3.47 -0.75
C ASP A 76 -14.85 -2.51 -1.44
N VAL A 77 -14.57 -2.79 -2.72
CA VAL A 77 -13.63 -2.01 -3.52
C VAL A 77 -14.13 -0.57 -3.71
N ALA A 78 -15.41 -0.39 -4.02
CA ALA A 78 -15.95 0.95 -4.27
C ALA A 78 -15.83 1.85 -3.03
N ALA A 79 -16.09 1.31 -1.84
CA ALA A 79 -15.95 2.05 -0.59
C ALA A 79 -14.51 2.45 -0.33
N LEU A 80 -13.56 1.55 -0.60
CA LEU A 80 -12.14 1.85 -0.40
C LEU A 80 -11.62 2.88 -1.39
N VAL A 81 -12.06 2.83 -2.64
CA VAL A 81 -11.70 3.84 -3.64
C VAL A 81 -12.13 5.23 -3.16
N GLU A 82 -13.34 5.34 -2.63
CA GLU A 82 -13.81 6.63 -2.10
C GLU A 82 -13.01 7.07 -0.87
N ALA A 83 -12.65 6.15 0.03
CA ALA A 83 -11.79 6.47 1.17
C ALA A 83 -10.43 6.98 0.72
N VAL A 84 -9.82 6.35 -0.28
CA VAL A 84 -8.55 6.79 -0.85
C VAL A 84 -8.68 8.20 -1.45
N ARG A 85 -9.75 8.44 -2.21
CA ARG A 85 -10.00 9.74 -2.84
C ARG A 85 -10.17 10.84 -1.78
N ILE A 86 -11.00 10.59 -0.77
CA ILE A 86 -11.27 11.55 0.30
C ILE A 86 -9.99 11.84 1.10
N GLY A 87 -9.15 10.82 1.31
CA GLY A 87 -7.88 10.97 2.01
C GLY A 87 -6.77 11.61 1.18
N GLY A 88 -7.06 12.06 -0.04
CA GLY A 88 -6.09 12.72 -0.91
C GLY A 88 -5.20 11.76 -1.70
N GLY A 89 -5.52 10.48 -1.72
CA GLY A 89 -4.78 9.50 -2.49
C GLY A 89 -5.12 9.50 -3.97
N LYS A 90 -4.33 8.77 -4.74
CA LYS A 90 -4.46 8.74 -6.20
C LYS A 90 -5.20 7.48 -6.65
N VAL A 91 -6.29 7.67 -7.38
CA VAL A 91 -7.06 6.58 -8.00
C VAL A 91 -6.70 6.57 -9.49
N THR A 92 -6.14 5.47 -9.98
CA THR A 92 -5.71 5.37 -11.38
C THR A 92 -6.68 4.56 -12.24
N ARG A 93 -7.51 3.71 -11.62
CA ARG A 93 -8.62 3.03 -12.29
C ARG A 93 -9.77 2.91 -11.31
N GLU A 94 -10.93 3.44 -11.69
CA GLU A 94 -12.14 3.42 -10.86
C GLU A 94 -12.62 2.00 -10.61
N ALA A 95 -13.40 1.81 -9.54
CA ALA A 95 -14.01 0.53 -9.22
C ALA A 95 -14.91 0.06 -10.36
N GLY A 96 -14.75 -1.17 -10.79
CA GLY A 96 -15.56 -1.76 -11.83
C GLY A 96 -15.12 -3.18 -12.13
N PRO A 97 -15.91 -3.92 -12.92
CA PRO A 97 -15.57 -5.30 -13.21
C PRO A 97 -14.34 -5.41 -14.10
N LEU A 98 -13.62 -6.51 -13.95
CA LEU A 98 -12.57 -6.88 -14.88
C LEU A 98 -13.15 -7.02 -16.28
N LYS A 99 -12.35 -6.66 -17.29
CA LYS A 99 -12.71 -6.94 -18.69
C LYS A 99 -12.96 -8.44 -18.83
N PHE A 100 -14.10 -8.82 -19.38
CA PHE A 100 -14.54 -10.22 -19.54
C PHE A 100 -14.83 -10.95 -18.24
N GLY A 101 -15.07 -10.23 -17.13
CA GLY A 101 -15.35 -10.86 -15.83
C GLY A 101 -16.36 -10.09 -15.01
N THR A 102 -16.64 -10.60 -13.81
CA THR A 102 -17.59 -10.00 -12.87
C THR A 102 -16.92 -9.52 -11.58
N ILE A 103 -15.65 -9.86 -11.38
CA ILE A 103 -14.92 -9.46 -10.18
C ILE A 103 -14.63 -7.97 -10.23
N ILE A 104 -15.00 -7.26 -9.17
CA ILE A 104 -14.78 -5.82 -9.07
C ILE A 104 -13.33 -5.58 -8.65
N ILE A 105 -12.64 -4.72 -9.39
CA ILE A 105 -11.28 -4.28 -9.08
C ILE A 105 -11.17 -2.77 -9.20
N ALA A 106 -10.08 -2.24 -8.67
CA ALA A 106 -9.66 -0.86 -8.86
C ALA A 106 -8.15 -0.79 -8.76
N PHE A 107 -7.56 0.28 -9.27
CA PHE A 107 -6.14 0.58 -9.06
C PHE A 107 -5.98 1.91 -8.35
N VAL A 108 -5.12 1.92 -7.34
CA VAL A 108 -4.70 3.15 -6.64
C VAL A 108 -3.18 3.17 -6.61
N GLU A 109 -2.60 4.33 -6.30
CA GLU A 109 -1.15 4.44 -6.08
C GLU A 109 -0.90 4.96 -4.68
N ASP A 110 0.14 4.42 -4.03
CA ASP A 110 0.56 4.91 -2.74
C ASP A 110 1.37 6.22 -2.91
N PRO A 111 1.75 6.90 -1.80
CA PRO A 111 2.46 8.19 -1.90
C PRO A 111 3.79 8.14 -2.64
N ASP A 112 4.42 6.97 -2.74
CA ASP A 112 5.69 6.82 -3.45
C ASP A 112 5.53 6.33 -4.89
N GLY A 113 4.29 6.14 -5.35
CA GLY A 113 3.98 5.75 -6.71
C GLY A 113 3.85 4.25 -6.94
N TYR A 114 3.83 3.46 -5.88
CA TYR A 114 3.62 2.01 -6.02
C TYR A 114 2.15 1.72 -6.30
N LYS A 115 1.90 0.98 -7.37
CA LYS A 115 0.54 0.65 -7.81
C LYS A 115 -0.03 -0.49 -6.97
N ILE A 116 -1.30 -0.35 -6.61
CA ILE A 116 -2.03 -1.35 -5.82
C ILE A 116 -3.31 -1.68 -6.53
N GLU A 117 -3.53 -2.98 -6.76
CA GLU A 117 -4.80 -3.49 -7.27
C GLU A 117 -5.66 -3.89 -6.08
N LEU A 118 -6.85 -3.31 -5.98
CA LEU A 118 -7.84 -3.72 -4.99
C LEU A 118 -8.79 -4.72 -5.66
N ILE A 119 -8.95 -5.87 -5.02
CA ILE A 119 -9.78 -6.95 -5.56
C ILE A 119 -10.87 -7.27 -4.55
N GLU A 120 -12.13 -7.26 -5.00
CA GLU A 120 -13.25 -7.52 -4.10
C GLU A 120 -13.32 -8.98 -3.72
N LYS A 121 -13.25 -9.23 -2.42
CA LYS A 121 -13.32 -10.56 -1.81
C LYS A 121 -14.46 -10.57 -0.80
N LYS A 122 -15.39 -11.48 -0.97
CA LYS A 122 -16.53 -11.59 -0.06
C LYS A 122 -16.47 -12.83 0.80
#